data_5df31758b3bd1178beb8927bb4e31903
#
_entry.id   5df31758b3bd1178beb8927bb4e31903
#
_cell.length_a   1.000
_cell.length_b   1.000
_cell.length_c   1.000
_cell.angle_alpha   90.00
_cell.angle_beta   90.00
_cell.angle_gamma   90.00
#
_symmetry.space_group_name_H-M   'P 1'
#
loop_
_entity.id
_entity.type
_entity.pdbx_description
1 polymer ?
#
loop_
_entity_poly.entity_id
_entity_poly.type
_entity_poly.pdbx_seq_one_letter_code
_entity_poly.pdbx_strand_id
1 'polypeptide(L)'
;MVINPGGRLAIEDIIGRDALVIELREALQVQSVVLTAERRIGKTHLLIKLGHQPPAGQTLVSLDVGDVGSADEFTRKVIESVEPLLRNTDRFKNWITDMAAKVGGAQVGPLKLPVFAGKNWEHALRQLFQQIAECGAGQFVLMWDELPWMLQKIAAGNPREAMDLLDILRSIRQTHDKVRMVYTGSLGLHHIIRQLRDNGYNNDPTNDMMVIEVPPLAANDAITLVKKLFDTAQLKAANEAVFTAIAEATNGVGYWIHWIVRDIRRRAAVHLGPITLADVEAVIQDAIEADGDPWHLKHYLDRSKDYYGDQRTAALALLDAVAGADTPITVSDAINRAKLKAPDLDETSWLELLSLLQRDHYMLRERGTGLLRFKFSPVLKWWRWHRNLGAAR
;
A
#
# COMPACT_ATOMS: atom_id res chain seq x y z
N MET A 1 22.24 4.88 -9.40
CA MET A 1 21.21 4.96 -8.32
C MET A 1 21.24 6.33 -7.66
N VAL A 2 20.12 6.83 -7.14
CA VAL A 2 20.06 8.12 -6.42
C VAL A 2 19.52 7.87 -5.01
N ILE A 3 20.07 8.57 -3.99
CA ILE A 3 19.49 8.55 -2.64
C ILE A 3 18.20 9.37 -2.68
N ASN A 4 17.06 8.70 -2.71
CA ASN A 4 15.75 9.32 -2.90
C ASN A 4 14.70 8.70 -1.96
N PRO A 5 14.62 9.15 -0.70
CA PRO A 5 13.59 8.65 0.22
C PRO A 5 12.18 9.01 -0.29
N GLY A 6 11.40 8.01 -0.70
CA GLY A 6 10.00 8.17 -1.11
C GLY A 6 9.76 8.71 -2.52
N GLY A 7 10.81 8.93 -3.32
CA GLY A 7 10.68 9.31 -4.72
C GLY A 7 10.58 8.11 -5.67
N ARG A 8 10.23 8.39 -6.92
CA ARG A 8 10.18 7.38 -7.98
C ARG A 8 11.58 6.95 -8.35
N LEU A 9 11.84 5.66 -8.39
CA LEU A 9 13.12 5.07 -8.82
C LEU A 9 13.05 4.68 -10.30
N ALA A 10 14.21 4.73 -10.97
CA ALA A 10 14.38 4.08 -12.25
C ALA A 10 14.31 2.57 -12.08
N ILE A 11 13.90 1.86 -13.12
CA ILE A 11 13.60 0.42 -13.00
C ILE A 11 14.82 -0.41 -12.62
N GLU A 12 15.99 -0.04 -13.14
CA GLU A 12 17.30 -0.63 -12.85
C GLU A 12 17.75 -0.41 -11.41
N ASP A 13 17.14 0.56 -10.72
CA ASP A 13 17.39 0.89 -9.33
C ASP A 13 16.45 0.18 -8.35
N ILE A 14 15.41 -0.51 -8.85
CA ILE A 14 14.48 -1.28 -8.03
C ILE A 14 15.11 -2.64 -7.68
N ILE A 15 15.67 -2.72 -6.48
CA ILE A 15 16.34 -3.92 -5.97
C ILE A 15 15.31 -4.91 -5.42
N GLY A 16 15.57 -6.21 -5.64
CA GLY A 16 14.69 -7.29 -5.22
C GLY A 16 13.35 -7.26 -5.94
N ARG A 17 12.34 -7.85 -5.35
CA ARG A 17 10.97 -7.95 -5.89
C ARG A 17 10.80 -8.94 -7.04
N ASP A 18 11.87 -9.59 -7.56
CA ASP A 18 11.76 -10.50 -8.70
C ASP A 18 10.88 -11.71 -8.39
N ALA A 19 11.07 -12.34 -7.24
CA ALA A 19 10.23 -13.45 -6.78
C ALA A 19 8.75 -13.03 -6.64
N LEU A 20 8.50 -11.85 -6.08
CA LEU A 20 7.15 -11.33 -5.91
C LEU A 20 6.50 -10.96 -7.26
N VAL A 21 7.27 -10.47 -8.23
CA VAL A 21 6.78 -10.24 -9.62
C VAL A 21 6.38 -11.56 -10.27
N ILE A 22 7.15 -12.64 -10.05
CA ILE A 22 6.81 -13.98 -10.55
C ILE A 22 5.51 -14.46 -9.92
N GLU A 23 5.39 -14.40 -8.59
CA GLU A 23 4.18 -14.77 -7.84
C GLU A 23 2.94 -14.00 -8.34
N LEU A 24 3.08 -12.67 -8.54
CA LEU A 24 2.00 -11.84 -9.07
C LEU A 24 1.60 -12.24 -10.50
N ARG A 25 2.57 -12.56 -11.34
CA ARG A 25 2.30 -13.00 -12.71
C ARG A 25 1.52 -14.32 -12.73
N GLU A 26 1.92 -15.27 -11.88
CA GLU A 26 1.22 -16.56 -11.73
C GLU A 26 -0.20 -16.36 -11.19
N ALA A 27 -0.37 -15.55 -10.15
CA ALA A 27 -1.67 -15.22 -9.59
C ALA A 27 -2.59 -14.58 -10.63
N LEU A 28 -2.10 -13.61 -11.40
CA LEU A 28 -2.88 -12.87 -12.40
C LEU A 28 -3.28 -13.73 -13.61
N GLN A 29 -2.68 -14.88 -13.84
CA GLN A 29 -3.19 -15.83 -14.84
C GLN A 29 -4.54 -16.40 -14.42
N VAL A 30 -4.75 -16.61 -13.12
CA VAL A 30 -5.91 -17.30 -12.55
C VAL A 30 -6.96 -16.32 -12.04
N GLN A 31 -6.58 -15.30 -11.27
CA GLN A 31 -7.51 -14.40 -10.58
C GLN A 31 -6.95 -12.98 -10.39
N SER A 32 -7.82 -12.06 -10.00
CA SER A 32 -7.46 -10.69 -9.63
C SER A 32 -6.80 -10.67 -8.24
N VAL A 33 -6.05 -9.60 -7.93
CA VAL A 33 -5.21 -9.52 -6.74
C VAL A 33 -5.48 -8.26 -5.93
N VAL A 34 -5.54 -8.39 -4.61
CA VAL A 34 -5.43 -7.27 -3.67
C VAL A 34 -4.01 -7.27 -3.09
N LEU A 35 -3.24 -6.21 -3.36
CA LEU A 35 -1.93 -6.02 -2.76
C LEU A 35 -2.05 -5.29 -1.44
N THR A 36 -1.74 -5.98 -0.36
CA THR A 36 -1.69 -5.39 0.97
C THR A 36 -0.26 -5.09 1.37
N ALA A 37 -0.03 -3.95 1.98
CA ALA A 37 1.29 -3.62 2.50
C ALA A 37 1.26 -2.34 3.32
N GLU A 38 2.28 -2.20 4.15
CA GLU A 38 2.53 -0.94 4.84
C GLU A 38 2.85 0.18 3.84
N ARG A 39 2.57 1.40 4.27
CA ARG A 39 2.94 2.60 3.51
C ARG A 39 4.46 2.63 3.29
N ARG A 40 4.90 3.06 2.08
CA ARG A 40 6.33 3.20 1.72
C ARG A 40 7.14 1.91 1.64
N ILE A 41 6.48 0.76 1.63
CA ILE A 41 7.13 -0.54 1.43
C ILE A 41 7.63 -0.74 -0.02
N GLY A 42 7.11 0.06 -0.97
CA GLY A 42 7.48 -0.01 -2.39
C GLY A 42 6.43 -0.66 -3.29
N LYS A 43 5.12 -0.57 -2.97
CA LYS A 43 4.02 -1.07 -3.83
C LYS A 43 4.09 -0.51 -5.25
N THR A 44 4.19 0.80 -5.39
CA THR A 44 4.28 1.47 -6.71
C THR A 44 5.49 1.00 -7.50
N HIS A 45 6.66 0.80 -6.84
CA HIS A 45 7.84 0.25 -7.52
C HIS A 45 7.63 -1.19 -7.99
N LEU A 46 6.90 -2.00 -7.21
CA LEU A 46 6.50 -3.35 -7.62
C LEU A 46 5.62 -3.32 -8.88
N LEU A 47 4.60 -2.43 -8.92
CA LEU A 47 3.74 -2.27 -10.10
C LEU A 47 4.54 -1.78 -11.33
N ILE A 48 5.50 -0.87 -11.15
CA ILE A 48 6.41 -0.42 -12.22
C ILE A 48 7.20 -1.62 -12.75
N LYS A 49 7.79 -2.43 -11.86
CA LYS A 49 8.58 -3.60 -12.24
C LYS A 49 7.73 -4.67 -12.93
N LEU A 50 6.50 -4.90 -12.45
CA LEU A 50 5.54 -5.80 -13.06
C LEU A 50 5.18 -5.34 -14.49
N GLY A 51 4.94 -4.04 -14.69
CA GLY A 51 4.54 -3.44 -15.97
C GLY A 51 5.66 -3.34 -17.00
N HIS A 52 6.94 -3.37 -16.58
CA HIS A 52 8.07 -3.21 -17.49
C HIS A 52 8.24 -4.36 -18.50
N GLN A 53 7.95 -5.59 -18.06
CA GLN A 53 8.04 -6.77 -18.91
C GLN A 53 6.76 -7.59 -18.76
N PRO A 54 5.66 -7.18 -19.42
CA PRO A 54 4.43 -7.93 -19.35
C PRO A 54 4.60 -9.34 -19.92
N PRO A 55 3.95 -10.36 -19.35
CA PRO A 55 3.92 -11.68 -19.94
C PRO A 55 3.32 -11.65 -21.37
N ALA A 56 3.75 -12.59 -22.22
CA ALA A 56 3.20 -12.71 -23.56
C ALA A 56 1.68 -12.88 -23.50
N GLY A 57 0.96 -12.13 -24.32
CA GLY A 57 -0.51 -12.15 -24.35
C GLY A 57 -1.21 -11.39 -23.22
N GLN A 58 -0.46 -10.63 -22.40
CA GLN A 58 -1.04 -9.74 -21.39
C GLN A 58 -0.77 -8.27 -21.73
N THR A 59 -1.79 -7.44 -21.51
CA THR A 59 -1.70 -5.98 -21.59
C THR A 59 -1.91 -5.42 -20.19
N LEU A 60 -0.88 -4.75 -19.64
CA LEU A 60 -0.91 -4.17 -18.30
C LEU A 60 -1.17 -2.66 -18.38
N VAL A 61 -2.18 -2.19 -17.66
CA VAL A 61 -2.55 -0.77 -17.56
C VAL A 61 -2.45 -0.35 -16.09
N SER A 62 -1.55 0.57 -15.78
CA SER A 62 -1.39 1.10 -14.42
C SER A 62 -1.97 2.50 -14.33
N LEU A 63 -2.77 2.74 -13.30
CA LEU A 63 -3.48 3.99 -13.08
C LEU A 63 -3.49 4.32 -11.59
N ASP A 64 -3.03 5.52 -11.24
CA ASP A 64 -3.25 6.10 -9.92
C ASP A 64 -4.65 6.73 -9.91
N VAL A 65 -5.50 6.26 -9.00
CA VAL A 65 -6.88 6.74 -8.84
C VAL A 65 -7.08 7.57 -7.57
N GLY A 66 -5.99 7.90 -6.87
CA GLY A 66 -6.05 8.58 -5.58
C GLY A 66 -6.65 10.01 -5.63
N ASP A 67 -6.65 10.69 -6.77
CA ASP A 67 -7.25 12.01 -6.99
C ASP A 67 -8.75 11.97 -7.31
N VAL A 68 -9.27 10.81 -7.70
CA VAL A 68 -10.67 10.61 -8.11
C VAL A 68 -11.63 10.75 -6.94
N GLY A 69 -12.75 11.46 -7.15
CA GLY A 69 -13.75 11.75 -6.13
C GLY A 69 -15.15 11.21 -6.40
N SER A 70 -15.41 10.61 -7.57
CA SER A 70 -16.70 10.00 -7.94
C SER A 70 -16.53 8.80 -8.85
N ALA A 71 -17.56 7.94 -8.92
CA ALA A 71 -17.56 6.78 -9.83
C ALA A 71 -17.61 7.21 -11.31
N ASP A 72 -18.23 8.34 -11.61
CA ASP A 72 -18.18 8.97 -12.94
C ASP A 72 -16.76 9.35 -13.35
N GLU A 73 -16.03 10.02 -12.47
CA GLU A 73 -14.64 10.41 -12.71
C GLU A 73 -13.73 9.19 -12.85
N PHE A 74 -13.93 8.17 -12.00
CA PHE A 74 -13.24 6.89 -12.13
C PHE A 74 -13.47 6.26 -13.49
N THR A 75 -14.72 6.19 -13.93
CA THR A 75 -15.09 5.59 -15.22
C THR A 75 -14.41 6.31 -16.38
N ARG A 76 -14.43 7.65 -16.38
CA ARG A 76 -13.74 8.47 -17.41
C ARG A 76 -12.24 8.18 -17.41
N LYS A 77 -11.61 8.18 -16.24
CA LYS A 77 -10.17 7.96 -16.10
C LYS A 77 -9.74 6.57 -16.56
N VAL A 78 -10.58 5.55 -16.32
CA VAL A 78 -10.35 4.19 -16.84
C VAL A 78 -10.50 4.15 -18.37
N ILE A 79 -11.52 4.79 -18.94
CA ILE A 79 -11.69 4.90 -20.41
C ILE A 79 -10.46 5.55 -21.03
N GLU A 80 -10.00 6.70 -20.50
CA GLU A 80 -8.82 7.41 -20.96
C GLU A 80 -7.56 6.54 -20.92
N SER A 81 -7.40 5.72 -19.88
CA SER A 81 -6.22 4.86 -19.71
C SER A 81 -6.15 3.71 -20.72
N VAL A 82 -7.29 3.20 -21.19
CA VAL A 82 -7.35 2.07 -22.14
C VAL A 82 -7.58 2.53 -23.59
N GLU A 83 -8.03 3.76 -23.81
CA GLU A 83 -8.29 4.33 -25.14
C GLU A 83 -7.12 4.14 -26.11
N PRO A 84 -5.86 4.45 -25.75
CA PRO A 84 -4.74 4.29 -26.67
C PRO A 84 -4.53 2.86 -27.19
N LEU A 85 -5.02 1.86 -26.44
CA LEU A 85 -4.92 0.44 -26.76
C LEU A 85 -6.07 -0.03 -27.63
N LEU A 86 -7.26 0.57 -27.49
CA LEU A 86 -8.50 0.16 -28.14
C LEU A 86 -8.87 1.05 -29.34
N ARG A 87 -8.35 2.28 -29.42
CA ARG A 87 -8.74 3.29 -30.43
C ARG A 87 -8.63 2.87 -31.89
N ASN A 88 -7.84 1.86 -32.20
CA ASN A 88 -7.68 1.37 -33.57
C ASN A 88 -8.77 0.35 -33.96
N THR A 89 -9.60 -0.11 -33.01
CA THR A 89 -10.71 -1.00 -33.28
C THR A 89 -11.96 -0.18 -33.67
N ASP A 90 -12.59 -0.51 -34.80
CA ASP A 90 -13.79 0.19 -35.24
C ASP A 90 -14.93 0.08 -34.24
N ARG A 91 -15.00 -1.04 -33.53
CA ARG A 91 -15.97 -1.28 -32.48
C ARG A 91 -15.86 -0.27 -31.33
N PHE A 92 -14.65 0.01 -30.84
CA PHE A 92 -14.43 0.99 -29.77
C PHE A 92 -14.74 2.41 -30.23
N LYS A 93 -14.37 2.77 -31.47
CA LYS A 93 -14.71 4.06 -32.07
C LYS A 93 -16.22 4.28 -32.16
N ASN A 94 -16.96 3.27 -32.65
CA ASN A 94 -18.41 3.35 -32.76
C ASN A 94 -19.04 3.46 -31.37
N TRP A 95 -18.60 2.68 -30.40
CA TRP A 95 -19.08 2.74 -29.03
C TRP A 95 -18.88 4.12 -28.39
N ILE A 96 -17.68 4.72 -28.50
CA ILE A 96 -17.40 6.06 -27.97
C ILE A 96 -18.27 7.11 -28.65
N THR A 97 -18.46 7.01 -29.99
CA THR A 97 -19.28 7.95 -30.77
C THR A 97 -20.75 7.87 -30.35
N ASP A 98 -21.29 6.66 -30.21
CA ASP A 98 -22.67 6.44 -29.76
C ASP A 98 -22.91 6.93 -28.32
N MET A 99 -21.94 6.70 -27.44
CA MET A 99 -22.01 7.22 -26.07
C MET A 99 -21.99 8.75 -26.02
N ALA A 100 -21.09 9.38 -26.74
CA ALA A 100 -21.02 10.84 -26.81
C ALA A 100 -22.30 11.48 -27.37
N ALA A 101 -22.94 10.82 -28.33
CA ALA A 101 -24.22 11.26 -28.89
C ALA A 101 -25.40 11.14 -27.92
N LYS A 102 -25.40 10.14 -27.04
CA LYS A 102 -26.51 9.86 -26.10
C LYS A 102 -26.44 10.69 -24.81
N VAL A 103 -25.24 11.05 -24.35
CA VAL A 103 -25.03 11.59 -22.99
C VAL A 103 -24.56 13.05 -23.02
N GLY A 104 -24.24 13.59 -24.20
CA GLY A 104 -23.55 14.90 -24.31
C GLY A 104 -22.08 14.74 -23.94
N GLY A 105 -21.16 15.40 -24.64
CA GLY A 105 -19.73 15.19 -24.42
C GLY A 105 -18.94 16.44 -24.20
N ALA A 106 -18.04 16.41 -23.22
CA ALA A 106 -16.90 17.34 -23.14
C ALA A 106 -15.78 16.80 -24.05
N GLN A 107 -15.14 17.68 -24.80
CA GLN A 107 -14.03 17.29 -25.66
C GLN A 107 -12.74 17.22 -24.84
N VAL A 108 -12.18 16.01 -24.70
CA VAL A 108 -10.88 15.79 -24.06
C VAL A 108 -9.95 15.22 -25.14
N GLY A 109 -9.01 16.03 -25.64
CA GLY A 109 -8.14 15.64 -26.75
C GLY A 109 -8.90 15.42 -28.07
N PRO A 110 -8.49 14.42 -28.88
CA PRO A 110 -9.15 14.08 -30.13
C PRO A 110 -10.52 13.36 -29.96
N LEU A 111 -10.83 12.90 -28.75
CA LEU A 111 -12.07 12.19 -28.42
C LEU A 111 -13.00 13.05 -27.54
N LYS A 112 -14.30 13.01 -27.88
CA LYS A 112 -15.34 13.54 -27.00
C LYS A 112 -15.69 12.44 -26.00
N LEU A 113 -15.22 12.58 -24.74
CA LEU A 113 -15.69 11.71 -23.68
C LEU A 113 -17.03 12.21 -23.13
N PRO A 114 -17.97 11.29 -22.86
CA PRO A 114 -19.26 11.66 -22.30
C PRO A 114 -19.11 12.20 -20.87
N VAL A 115 -19.92 13.17 -20.52
CA VAL A 115 -20.17 13.57 -19.13
C VAL A 115 -21.34 12.71 -18.65
N PHE A 116 -21.07 11.75 -17.77
CA PHE A 116 -22.12 10.85 -17.30
C PHE A 116 -23.03 11.59 -16.29
N ALA A 117 -24.32 11.63 -16.57
CA ALA A 117 -25.32 12.16 -15.64
C ALA A 117 -26.00 11.00 -14.88
N GLY A 118 -26.11 11.12 -13.56
CA GLY A 118 -26.71 10.08 -12.73
C GLY A 118 -25.91 8.77 -12.75
N LYS A 119 -26.61 7.62 -12.91
CA LYS A 119 -26.01 6.29 -12.92
C LYS A 119 -25.51 5.80 -14.30
N ASN A 120 -25.39 6.66 -15.28
CA ASN A 120 -24.95 6.28 -16.64
C ASN A 120 -23.50 5.76 -16.65
N TRP A 121 -22.69 6.10 -15.65
CA TRP A 121 -21.34 5.58 -15.47
C TRP A 121 -21.32 4.06 -15.28
N GLU A 122 -22.31 3.47 -14.63
CA GLU A 122 -22.41 2.01 -14.43
C GLU A 122 -22.48 1.28 -15.77
N HIS A 123 -23.36 1.77 -16.63
CA HIS A 123 -23.55 1.19 -17.97
C HIS A 123 -22.29 1.38 -18.83
N ALA A 124 -21.71 2.57 -18.79
CA ALA A 124 -20.48 2.88 -19.51
C ALA A 124 -19.31 1.99 -19.08
N LEU A 125 -19.14 1.80 -17.76
CA LEU A 125 -18.08 0.95 -17.22
C LEU A 125 -18.25 -0.52 -17.65
N ARG A 126 -19.46 -1.07 -17.56
CA ARG A 126 -19.74 -2.43 -18.03
C ARG A 126 -19.49 -2.60 -19.53
N GLN A 127 -19.93 -1.65 -20.34
CA GLN A 127 -19.69 -1.68 -21.78
C GLN A 127 -18.20 -1.57 -22.12
N LEU A 128 -17.44 -0.72 -21.43
CA LEU A 128 -16.00 -0.62 -21.61
C LEU A 128 -15.33 -1.98 -21.42
N PHE A 129 -15.65 -2.68 -20.33
CA PHE A 129 -15.05 -3.98 -20.05
C PHE A 129 -15.48 -5.06 -21.03
N GLN A 130 -16.67 -4.96 -21.59
CA GLN A 130 -17.06 -5.79 -22.71
C GLN A 130 -16.19 -5.50 -23.96
N GLN A 131 -15.93 -4.22 -24.30
CA GLN A 131 -15.02 -3.87 -25.39
C GLN A 131 -13.61 -4.44 -25.16
N ILE A 132 -13.08 -4.32 -23.93
CA ILE A 132 -11.77 -4.89 -23.55
C ILE A 132 -11.75 -6.40 -23.73
N ALA A 133 -12.76 -7.12 -23.23
CA ALA A 133 -12.84 -8.58 -23.32
C ALA A 133 -12.92 -9.09 -24.75
N GLU A 134 -13.53 -8.33 -25.65
CA GLU A 134 -13.82 -8.71 -27.04
C GLU A 134 -12.81 -8.16 -28.07
N CYS A 135 -11.85 -7.30 -27.65
CA CYS A 135 -10.88 -6.71 -28.58
C CYS A 135 -9.83 -7.69 -29.13
N GLY A 136 -9.80 -8.93 -28.64
CA GLY A 136 -8.89 -9.98 -29.13
C GLY A 136 -7.42 -9.85 -28.69
N ALA A 137 -7.07 -8.85 -27.89
CA ALA A 137 -5.69 -8.54 -27.49
C ALA A 137 -5.15 -9.37 -26.31
N GLY A 138 -5.75 -10.54 -26.03
CA GLY A 138 -5.34 -11.39 -24.92
C GLY A 138 -5.96 -10.96 -23.59
N GLN A 139 -5.21 -11.09 -22.49
CA GLN A 139 -5.66 -10.74 -21.14
C GLN A 139 -5.27 -9.30 -20.78
N PHE A 140 -6.23 -8.54 -20.27
CA PHE A 140 -5.99 -7.21 -19.70
C PHE A 140 -5.84 -7.26 -18.19
N VAL A 141 -4.79 -6.62 -17.68
CA VAL A 141 -4.53 -6.46 -16.24
C VAL A 141 -4.58 -4.97 -15.92
N LEU A 142 -5.64 -4.54 -15.21
CA LEU A 142 -5.79 -3.15 -14.76
C LEU A 142 -5.29 -3.03 -13.33
N MET A 143 -4.27 -2.23 -13.13
CA MET A 143 -3.62 -2.02 -11.83
C MET A 143 -3.98 -0.63 -11.31
N TRP A 144 -4.80 -0.59 -10.26
CA TRP A 144 -5.26 0.67 -9.66
C TRP A 144 -4.55 0.94 -8.33
N ASP A 145 -3.66 1.91 -8.35
CA ASP A 145 -3.00 2.38 -7.14
C ASP A 145 -3.89 3.40 -6.42
N GLU A 146 -3.88 3.39 -5.10
CA GLU A 146 -4.69 4.22 -4.19
C GLU A 146 -6.23 4.03 -4.35
N LEU A 147 -6.68 2.84 -4.79
CA LEU A 147 -8.12 2.51 -4.88
C LEU A 147 -8.86 2.69 -3.54
N PRO A 148 -8.35 2.23 -2.38
CA PRO A 148 -9.03 2.44 -1.11
C PRO A 148 -9.22 3.92 -0.77
N TRP A 149 -8.24 4.77 -1.08
CA TRP A 149 -8.33 6.20 -0.86
C TRP A 149 -9.41 6.86 -1.73
N MET A 150 -9.49 6.46 -2.99
CA MET A 150 -10.59 6.85 -3.90
C MET A 150 -11.96 6.46 -3.32
N LEU A 151 -12.11 5.19 -2.92
CA LEU A 151 -13.37 4.69 -2.35
C LEU A 151 -13.76 5.44 -1.08
N GLN A 152 -12.80 5.81 -0.23
CA GLN A 152 -13.06 6.64 0.96
C GLN A 152 -13.62 8.01 0.58
N LYS A 153 -13.06 8.67 -0.44
CA LYS A 153 -13.57 9.96 -0.93
C LYS A 153 -14.98 9.84 -1.48
N ILE A 154 -15.23 8.83 -2.31
CA ILE A 154 -16.57 8.57 -2.86
C ILE A 154 -17.57 8.31 -1.72
N ALA A 155 -17.20 7.43 -0.76
CA ALA A 155 -18.05 7.07 0.37
C ALA A 155 -18.34 8.26 1.31
N ALA A 156 -17.43 9.20 1.46
CA ALA A 156 -17.65 10.41 2.24
C ALA A 156 -18.76 11.31 1.65
N GLY A 157 -18.91 11.31 0.32
CA GLY A 157 -20.00 12.02 -0.37
C GLY A 157 -21.26 11.16 -0.52
N ASN A 158 -21.10 9.90 -0.93
CA ASN A 158 -22.18 8.96 -1.18
C ASN A 158 -21.74 7.51 -0.94
N PRO A 159 -21.98 6.93 0.26
CA PRO A 159 -21.60 5.55 0.55
C PRO A 159 -22.20 4.54 -0.44
N ARG A 160 -23.41 4.76 -0.92
CA ARG A 160 -24.09 3.88 -1.87
C ARG A 160 -23.36 3.82 -3.21
N GLU A 161 -22.83 4.92 -3.70
CA GLU A 161 -22.05 4.96 -4.95
C GLU A 161 -20.76 4.13 -4.85
N ALA A 162 -20.07 4.19 -3.70
CA ALA A 162 -18.90 3.36 -3.46
C ALA A 162 -19.25 1.85 -3.42
N MET A 163 -20.40 1.49 -2.83
CA MET A 163 -20.91 0.12 -2.81
C MET A 163 -21.24 -0.36 -4.22
N ASP A 164 -22.02 0.42 -4.98
CA ASP A 164 -22.43 0.11 -6.35
C ASP A 164 -21.19 -0.06 -7.26
N LEU A 165 -20.15 0.79 -7.09
CA LEU A 165 -18.89 0.67 -7.83
C LEU A 165 -18.17 -0.64 -7.51
N LEU A 166 -18.03 -1.00 -6.25
CA LEU A 166 -17.39 -2.26 -5.83
C LEU A 166 -18.13 -3.49 -6.37
N ASP A 167 -19.46 -3.47 -6.34
CA ASP A 167 -20.30 -4.56 -6.86
C ASP A 167 -20.17 -4.70 -8.38
N ILE A 168 -20.08 -3.59 -9.10
CA ILE A 168 -19.87 -3.59 -10.57
C ILE A 168 -18.48 -4.16 -10.89
N LEU A 169 -17.44 -3.72 -10.19
CA LEU A 169 -16.09 -4.22 -10.41
C LEU A 169 -15.99 -5.73 -10.12
N ARG A 170 -16.68 -6.22 -9.08
CA ARG A 170 -16.79 -7.65 -8.81
C ARG A 170 -17.52 -8.39 -9.93
N SER A 171 -18.68 -7.88 -10.36
CA SER A 171 -19.46 -8.45 -11.47
C SER A 171 -18.62 -8.54 -12.75
N ILE A 172 -17.82 -7.51 -13.07
CA ILE A 172 -16.94 -7.50 -14.24
C ILE A 172 -15.89 -8.62 -14.14
N ARG A 173 -15.24 -8.79 -13.00
CA ARG A 173 -14.24 -9.88 -12.79
C ARG A 173 -14.84 -11.26 -12.94
N GLN A 174 -16.09 -11.43 -12.50
CA GLN A 174 -16.80 -12.71 -12.59
C GLN A 174 -17.34 -13.01 -14.00
N THR A 175 -17.57 -11.98 -14.81
CA THR A 175 -18.14 -12.13 -16.16
C THR A 175 -17.06 -12.23 -17.23
N HIS A 176 -15.89 -11.63 -17.03
CA HIS A 176 -14.85 -11.49 -18.06
C HIS A 176 -13.53 -12.11 -17.62
N ASP A 177 -13.29 -13.36 -17.98
CA ASP A 177 -12.05 -14.14 -17.67
C ASP A 177 -10.78 -13.58 -18.29
N LYS A 178 -10.88 -12.71 -19.28
CA LYS A 178 -9.74 -11.97 -19.86
C LYS A 178 -9.40 -10.68 -19.13
N VAL A 179 -10.17 -10.31 -18.12
CA VAL A 179 -9.93 -9.10 -17.32
C VAL A 179 -9.43 -9.48 -15.94
N ARG A 180 -8.31 -8.90 -15.55
CA ARG A 180 -7.77 -8.98 -14.19
C ARG A 180 -7.62 -7.60 -13.60
N MET A 181 -7.77 -7.51 -12.30
CA MET A 181 -7.67 -6.27 -11.57
C MET A 181 -6.65 -6.43 -10.43
N VAL A 182 -5.80 -5.44 -10.23
CA VAL A 182 -4.90 -5.33 -9.08
C VAL A 182 -5.32 -4.11 -8.27
N TYR A 183 -5.75 -4.34 -7.05
CA TYR A 183 -6.10 -3.27 -6.10
C TYR A 183 -4.95 -3.04 -5.15
N THR A 184 -4.51 -1.81 -5.02
CA THR A 184 -3.48 -1.43 -4.06
C THR A 184 -3.72 -0.02 -3.53
N GLY A 185 -3.09 0.32 -2.41
CA GLY A 185 -3.18 1.64 -1.80
C GLY A 185 -2.42 1.72 -0.48
N SER A 186 -2.31 2.94 0.02
CA SER A 186 -1.71 3.25 1.32
C SER A 186 -2.66 3.03 2.49
N LEU A 187 -3.96 3.10 2.25
CA LEU A 187 -5.03 2.78 3.18
C LEU A 187 -5.44 1.31 2.98
N GLY A 188 -5.70 0.60 4.06
CA GLY A 188 -6.20 -0.78 3.97
C GLY A 188 -7.64 -0.83 3.44
N LEU A 189 -7.87 -1.58 2.37
CA LEU A 189 -9.22 -1.73 1.78
C LEU A 189 -10.24 -2.28 2.78
N HIS A 190 -9.80 -3.08 3.76
CA HIS A 190 -10.67 -3.62 4.80
C HIS A 190 -11.30 -2.54 5.70
N HIS A 191 -10.65 -1.38 5.89
CA HIS A 191 -11.25 -0.25 6.61
C HIS A 191 -12.43 0.33 5.85
N ILE A 192 -12.27 0.51 4.53
CA ILE A 192 -13.35 1.04 3.70
C ILE A 192 -14.52 0.07 3.65
N ILE A 193 -14.25 -1.23 3.47
CA ILE A 193 -15.31 -2.26 3.47
C ILE A 193 -16.03 -2.28 4.82
N ARG A 194 -15.30 -2.16 5.95
CA ARG A 194 -15.91 -2.06 7.29
C ARG A 194 -16.81 -0.83 7.41
N GLN A 195 -16.32 0.36 7.02
CA GLN A 195 -17.10 1.59 7.03
C GLN A 195 -18.36 1.49 6.15
N LEU A 196 -18.27 0.84 4.99
CA LEU A 196 -19.43 0.60 4.13
C LEU A 196 -20.41 -0.39 4.77
N ARG A 197 -19.94 -1.42 5.49
CA ARG A 197 -20.79 -2.36 6.25
C ARG A 197 -21.57 -1.65 7.34
N ASP A 198 -20.98 -0.70 8.05
CA ASP A 198 -21.66 0.14 9.03
C ASP A 198 -22.76 1.01 8.38
N ASN A 199 -22.68 1.25 7.06
CA ASN A 199 -23.69 1.90 6.23
C ASN A 199 -24.62 0.91 5.47
N GLY A 200 -24.67 -0.36 5.86
CA GLY A 200 -25.59 -1.37 5.32
C GLY A 200 -25.08 -2.16 4.13
N TYR A 201 -23.77 -2.15 3.84
CA TYR A 201 -23.18 -2.97 2.78
C TYR A 201 -22.99 -4.42 3.23
N ASN A 202 -23.73 -5.36 2.62
CA ASN A 202 -23.71 -6.77 3.01
C ASN A 202 -22.86 -7.66 2.10
N ASN A 203 -22.31 -7.11 1.01
CA ASN A 203 -21.48 -7.87 0.08
C ASN A 203 -20.02 -7.99 0.54
N ASP A 204 -19.31 -9.00 -0.01
CA ASP A 204 -17.86 -9.12 0.08
C ASP A 204 -17.25 -8.91 -1.32
N PRO A 205 -16.87 -7.67 -1.66
CA PRO A 205 -16.52 -7.29 -3.04
C PRO A 205 -15.18 -7.83 -3.51
N THR A 206 -14.41 -8.47 -2.63
CA THR A 206 -13.06 -8.97 -2.93
C THR A 206 -12.86 -10.45 -2.62
N ASN A 207 -13.93 -11.20 -2.33
CA ASN A 207 -13.83 -12.62 -1.97
C ASN A 207 -13.35 -13.53 -3.15
N ASP A 208 -13.41 -13.01 -4.37
CA ASP A 208 -12.92 -13.63 -5.61
C ASP A 208 -11.46 -13.23 -5.94
N MET A 209 -10.80 -12.46 -5.09
CA MET A 209 -9.44 -11.95 -5.31
C MET A 209 -8.43 -12.63 -4.38
N MET A 210 -7.23 -12.87 -4.89
CA MET A 210 -6.11 -13.31 -4.06
C MET A 210 -5.54 -12.12 -3.29
N VAL A 211 -5.30 -12.30 -2.00
CA VAL A 211 -4.62 -11.30 -1.17
C VAL A 211 -3.14 -11.63 -1.10
N ILE A 212 -2.29 -10.73 -1.61
CA ILE A 212 -0.83 -10.88 -1.57
C ILE A 212 -0.26 -9.73 -0.74
N GLU A 213 0.50 -10.07 0.29
CA GLU A 213 1.21 -9.08 1.10
C GLU A 213 2.56 -8.74 0.45
N VAL A 214 2.84 -7.45 0.26
CA VAL A 214 4.15 -6.98 -0.19
C VAL A 214 5.07 -6.86 1.03
N PRO A 215 6.03 -7.78 1.21
CA PRO A 215 6.92 -7.76 2.36
C PRO A 215 7.99 -6.66 2.23
N PRO A 216 8.73 -6.33 3.30
CA PRO A 216 10.01 -5.65 3.20
C PRO A 216 10.99 -6.37 2.26
N LEU A 217 12.10 -5.74 1.92
CA LEU A 217 13.18 -6.40 1.17
C LEU A 217 13.73 -7.59 1.98
N ALA A 218 14.06 -8.67 1.29
CA ALA A 218 14.82 -9.77 1.89
C ALA A 218 16.18 -9.26 2.41
N ALA A 219 16.74 -9.89 3.41
CA ALA A 219 17.97 -9.44 4.07
C ALA A 219 19.10 -9.15 3.07
N ASN A 220 19.34 -10.04 2.12
CA ASN A 220 20.38 -9.86 1.11
C ASN A 220 20.08 -8.70 0.14
N ASP A 221 18.82 -8.49 -0.23
CA ASP A 221 18.41 -7.38 -1.08
C ASP A 221 18.53 -6.05 -0.34
N ALA A 222 18.17 -6.01 0.95
CA ALA A 222 18.33 -4.85 1.80
C ALA A 222 19.81 -4.46 1.96
N ILE A 223 20.70 -5.42 2.24
CA ILE A 223 22.15 -5.22 2.31
C ILE A 223 22.68 -4.73 0.95
N THR A 224 22.23 -5.31 -0.15
CA THR A 224 22.61 -4.90 -1.50
C THR A 224 22.19 -3.45 -1.78
N LEU A 225 20.98 -3.07 -1.34
CA LEU A 225 20.53 -1.66 -1.44
C LEU A 225 21.43 -0.73 -0.65
N VAL A 226 21.76 -1.07 0.60
CA VAL A 226 22.65 -0.25 1.44
C VAL A 226 24.00 -0.07 0.77
N LYS A 227 24.64 -1.14 0.27
CA LYS A 227 25.94 -1.10 -0.42
C LYS A 227 25.89 -0.17 -1.63
N LYS A 228 24.90 -0.32 -2.51
CA LYS A 228 24.73 0.55 -3.69
C LYS A 228 24.53 2.02 -3.32
N LEU A 229 23.83 2.30 -2.23
CA LEU A 229 23.64 3.68 -1.76
C LEU A 229 24.92 4.24 -1.15
N PHE A 230 25.72 3.44 -0.44
CA PHE A 230 27.05 3.84 0.05
C PHE A 230 27.98 4.18 -1.09
N ASP A 231 28.05 3.33 -2.13
CA ASP A 231 28.84 3.60 -3.35
C ASP A 231 28.40 4.91 -4.01
N THR A 232 27.09 5.11 -4.18
CA THR A 232 26.52 6.33 -4.76
C THR A 232 26.86 7.58 -3.92
N ALA A 233 26.86 7.45 -2.61
CA ALA A 233 27.17 8.52 -1.67
C ALA A 233 28.69 8.74 -1.48
N GLN A 234 29.53 7.87 -2.06
CA GLN A 234 30.98 7.82 -1.84
C GLN A 234 31.35 7.64 -0.36
N LEU A 235 30.54 6.87 0.38
CA LEU A 235 30.76 6.53 1.79
C LEU A 235 31.60 5.26 1.91
N LYS A 236 32.44 5.20 2.93
CA LYS A 236 33.20 4.00 3.30
C LYS A 236 32.67 3.46 4.64
N ALA A 237 32.30 2.19 4.68
CA ALA A 237 31.97 1.51 5.92
C ALA A 237 33.25 1.01 6.58
N ALA A 238 33.28 1.01 7.91
CA ALA A 238 34.38 0.47 8.69
C ALA A 238 34.51 -1.06 8.48
N ASN A 239 33.40 -1.74 8.33
CA ASN A 239 33.31 -3.17 8.03
C ASN A 239 31.92 -3.53 7.48
N GLU A 240 31.74 -4.79 7.05
CA GLU A 240 30.47 -5.30 6.49
C GLU A 240 29.30 -5.26 7.48
N ALA A 241 29.56 -5.32 8.80
CA ALA A 241 28.52 -5.29 9.82
C ALA A 241 27.68 -3.98 9.78
N VAL A 242 28.25 -2.88 9.29
CA VAL A 242 27.54 -1.60 9.11
C VAL A 242 26.36 -1.77 8.14
N PHE A 243 26.54 -2.46 7.04
CA PHE A 243 25.47 -2.68 6.04
C PHE A 243 24.36 -3.57 6.61
N THR A 244 24.74 -4.64 7.32
CA THR A 244 23.81 -5.53 8.01
C THR A 244 23.02 -4.78 9.07
N ALA A 245 23.69 -3.98 9.90
CA ALA A 245 23.03 -3.18 10.95
C ALA A 245 21.98 -2.21 10.38
N ILE A 246 22.26 -1.54 9.26
CA ILE A 246 21.29 -0.66 8.60
C ILE A 246 20.10 -1.46 8.08
N ALA A 247 20.33 -2.61 7.42
CA ALA A 247 19.29 -3.46 6.89
C ALA A 247 18.36 -4.02 7.99
N GLU A 248 18.93 -4.47 9.11
CA GLU A 248 18.21 -4.98 10.28
C GLU A 248 17.45 -3.88 11.01
N ALA A 249 18.10 -2.73 11.28
CA ALA A 249 17.48 -1.61 11.97
C ALA A 249 16.26 -1.05 11.23
N THR A 250 16.22 -1.20 9.90
CA THR A 250 15.10 -0.77 9.05
C THR A 250 14.11 -1.89 8.76
N ASN A 251 14.35 -3.12 9.25
CA ASN A 251 13.60 -4.32 8.86
C ASN A 251 13.49 -4.50 7.33
N GLY A 252 14.50 -4.08 6.57
CA GLY A 252 14.52 -4.15 5.12
C GLY A 252 13.55 -3.19 4.40
N VAL A 253 13.02 -2.18 5.07
CA VAL A 253 12.17 -1.17 4.43
C VAL A 253 13.03 -0.16 3.67
N GLY A 254 13.02 -0.23 2.34
CA GLY A 254 13.88 0.58 1.46
C GLY A 254 13.76 2.08 1.72
N TYR A 255 12.58 2.57 2.06
CA TYR A 255 12.36 3.97 2.41
C TYR A 255 13.25 4.43 3.58
N TRP A 256 13.30 3.67 4.68
CA TRP A 256 14.14 4.01 5.84
C TRP A 256 15.62 3.78 5.56
N ILE A 257 15.97 2.80 4.71
CA ILE A 257 17.36 2.60 4.25
C ILE A 257 17.86 3.87 3.54
N HIS A 258 17.09 4.42 2.60
CA HIS A 258 17.45 5.67 1.92
C HIS A 258 17.60 6.85 2.88
N TRP A 259 16.74 6.94 3.91
CA TRP A 259 16.81 7.98 4.93
C TRP A 259 18.07 7.88 5.75
N ILE A 260 18.40 6.70 6.29
CA ILE A 260 19.61 6.47 7.07
C ILE A 260 20.85 6.85 6.26
N VAL A 261 20.98 6.36 5.03
CA VAL A 261 22.15 6.64 4.20
C VAL A 261 22.25 8.13 3.85
N ARG A 262 21.13 8.80 3.62
CA ARG A 262 21.11 10.26 3.42
C ARG A 262 21.63 11.01 4.65
N ASP A 263 21.19 10.63 5.84
CA ASP A 263 21.55 11.32 7.06
C ASP A 263 23.00 10.99 7.50
N ILE A 264 23.46 9.75 7.27
CA ILE A 264 24.88 9.40 7.38
C ILE A 264 25.73 10.27 6.45
N ARG A 265 25.33 10.44 5.18
CA ARG A 265 26.05 11.28 4.22
C ARG A 265 26.16 12.73 4.69
N ARG A 266 25.09 13.28 5.28
CA ARG A 266 25.11 14.64 5.85
C ARG A 266 26.12 14.77 6.99
N ARG A 267 26.22 13.78 7.88
CA ARG A 267 27.18 13.75 8.97
C ARG A 267 28.61 13.54 8.48
N ALA A 268 28.80 12.65 7.52
CA ALA A 268 30.12 12.36 6.93
C ALA A 268 30.74 13.56 6.24
N ALA A 269 29.96 14.57 5.84
CA ALA A 269 30.48 15.84 5.31
C ALA A 269 31.33 16.61 6.33
N VAL A 270 31.19 16.30 7.63
CA VAL A 270 31.91 16.90 8.73
C VAL A 270 32.91 15.92 9.38
N HIS A 271 32.72 14.62 9.21
CA HIS A 271 33.52 13.52 9.75
C HIS A 271 34.34 12.82 8.66
N LEU A 272 35.67 12.81 8.78
CA LEU A 272 36.60 12.28 7.74
C LEU A 272 36.96 10.79 7.89
N GLY A 273 36.15 9.99 8.59
CA GLY A 273 36.46 8.57 8.85
C GLY A 273 35.46 7.60 8.19
N PRO A 274 35.80 6.28 8.17
CA PRO A 274 34.84 5.25 7.80
C PRO A 274 33.66 5.22 8.77
N ILE A 275 32.46 4.98 8.23
CA ILE A 275 31.20 4.89 9.00
C ILE A 275 31.23 3.65 9.90
N THR A 276 30.94 3.83 11.17
CA THR A 276 30.91 2.82 12.22
C THR A 276 29.48 2.43 12.61
N LEU A 277 29.31 1.39 13.42
CA LEU A 277 28.01 1.03 14.00
C LEU A 277 27.47 2.14 14.91
N ALA A 278 28.36 2.83 15.67
CA ALA A 278 27.95 3.95 16.50
C ALA A 278 27.40 5.13 15.69
N ASP A 279 27.91 5.38 14.49
CA ASP A 279 27.37 6.41 13.59
C ASP A 279 25.96 6.04 13.10
N VAL A 280 25.72 4.75 12.82
CA VAL A 280 24.40 4.25 12.43
C VAL A 280 23.40 4.40 13.58
N GLU A 281 23.78 4.00 14.79
CA GLU A 281 22.93 4.12 15.98
C GLU A 281 22.60 5.58 16.28
N ALA A 282 23.58 6.48 16.20
CA ALA A 282 23.39 7.90 16.42
C ALA A 282 22.42 8.53 15.39
N VAL A 283 22.51 8.14 14.11
CA VAL A 283 21.57 8.61 13.08
C VAL A 283 20.15 8.13 13.36
N ILE A 284 19.99 6.86 13.76
CA ILE A 284 18.68 6.31 14.11
C ILE A 284 18.09 7.04 15.31
N GLN A 285 18.89 7.24 16.37
CA GLN A 285 18.44 7.91 17.58
C GLN A 285 17.98 9.35 17.29
N ASP A 286 18.78 10.11 16.55
CA ASP A 286 18.41 11.47 16.16
C ASP A 286 17.13 11.53 15.34
N ALA A 287 16.92 10.57 14.42
CA ALA A 287 15.71 10.53 13.61
C ALA A 287 14.45 10.18 14.42
N ILE A 288 14.61 9.32 15.45
CA ILE A 288 13.52 8.91 16.35
C ILE A 288 13.12 10.06 17.28
N GLU A 289 14.09 10.81 17.79
CA GLU A 289 13.90 11.88 18.76
C GLU A 289 13.60 13.24 18.13
N ALA A 290 13.77 13.36 16.81
CA ALA A 290 13.57 14.64 16.11
C ALA A 290 12.10 15.09 16.13
N ASP A 291 11.84 16.31 16.56
CA ASP A 291 10.51 16.94 16.52
C ASP A 291 9.90 17.02 15.12
N GLY A 292 10.75 17.11 14.09
CA GLY A 292 10.35 17.21 12.68
C GLY A 292 9.90 15.89 12.04
N ASP A 293 9.92 14.76 12.76
CA ASP A 293 9.53 13.43 12.27
C ASP A 293 10.07 13.10 10.85
N PRO A 294 11.40 13.13 10.64
CA PRO A 294 11.99 12.99 9.31
C PRO A 294 11.65 11.65 8.64
N TRP A 295 11.37 10.60 9.40
CA TRP A 295 10.99 9.30 8.89
C TRP A 295 9.49 9.11 8.75
N HIS A 296 8.71 10.15 9.09
CA HIS A 296 7.24 10.15 9.04
C HIS A 296 6.61 9.01 9.84
N LEU A 297 7.11 8.76 11.05
CA LEU A 297 6.61 7.73 11.95
C LEU A 297 5.34 8.15 12.68
N LYS A 298 5.12 9.47 12.84
CA LYS A 298 3.94 10.04 13.46
C LYS A 298 2.63 9.59 12.77
N HIS A 299 2.68 9.28 11.47
CA HIS A 299 1.49 8.82 10.76
C HIS A 299 0.90 7.53 11.36
N TYR A 300 1.72 6.68 12.02
CA TYR A 300 1.23 5.50 12.74
C TYR A 300 0.31 5.88 13.90
N LEU A 301 0.57 6.98 14.58
CA LEU A 301 -0.32 7.50 15.62
C LEU A 301 -1.52 8.23 15.02
N ASP A 302 -1.30 9.05 14.00
CA ASP A 302 -2.34 9.89 13.41
C ASP A 302 -3.44 9.05 12.74
N ARG A 303 -3.08 8.04 11.95
CA ARG A 303 -4.04 7.14 11.29
C ARG A 303 -4.92 6.36 12.27
N SER A 304 -4.49 6.20 13.53
CA SER A 304 -5.31 5.52 14.54
C SER A 304 -6.64 6.23 14.81
N LYS A 305 -6.74 7.53 14.52
CA LYS A 305 -7.97 8.32 14.67
C LYS A 305 -9.01 7.87 13.66
N ASP A 306 -8.58 7.69 12.41
CA ASP A 306 -9.47 7.37 11.29
C ASP A 306 -9.81 5.87 11.24
N TYR A 307 -8.87 5.00 11.71
CA TYR A 307 -9.00 3.55 11.58
C TYR A 307 -9.84 2.91 12.69
N TYR A 308 -9.74 3.42 13.91
CA TYR A 308 -10.33 2.73 15.08
C TYR A 308 -11.50 3.46 15.72
N GLY A 309 -11.81 4.70 15.31
CA GLY A 309 -12.98 5.42 15.83
C GLY A 309 -13.09 5.32 17.36
N ASP A 310 -14.24 4.85 17.87
CA ASP A 310 -14.49 4.69 19.30
C ASP A 310 -13.57 3.65 19.99
N GLN A 311 -13.03 2.70 19.22
CA GLN A 311 -12.07 1.70 19.72
C GLN A 311 -10.64 2.23 19.80
N ARG A 312 -10.39 3.50 19.45
CA ARG A 312 -9.03 4.09 19.41
C ARG A 312 -8.30 3.99 20.74
N THR A 313 -8.98 4.26 21.86
CA THR A 313 -8.37 4.17 23.19
C THR A 313 -7.88 2.75 23.47
N ALA A 314 -8.67 1.75 23.14
CA ALA A 314 -8.30 0.35 23.29
C ALA A 314 -7.16 -0.07 22.34
N ALA A 315 -7.19 0.40 21.10
CA ALA A 315 -6.12 0.18 20.12
C ALA A 315 -4.78 0.73 20.62
N LEU A 316 -4.78 1.98 21.12
CA LEU A 316 -3.58 2.59 21.69
C LEU A 316 -3.12 1.85 22.96
N ALA A 317 -4.04 1.37 23.79
CA ALA A 317 -3.71 0.59 24.99
C ALA A 317 -3.02 -0.74 24.64
N LEU A 318 -3.49 -1.46 23.59
CA LEU A 318 -2.83 -2.67 23.09
C LEU A 318 -1.44 -2.38 22.53
N LEU A 319 -1.31 -1.33 21.72
CA LEU A 319 -0.01 -0.92 21.18
C LEU A 319 0.96 -0.53 22.29
N ASP A 320 0.51 0.23 23.30
CA ASP A 320 1.32 0.59 24.45
C ASP A 320 1.75 -0.64 25.26
N ALA A 321 0.84 -1.63 25.44
CA ALA A 321 1.14 -2.86 26.16
C ALA A 321 2.24 -3.68 25.48
N VAL A 322 2.19 -3.79 24.16
CA VAL A 322 3.21 -4.50 23.38
C VAL A 322 4.51 -3.69 23.29
N ALA A 323 4.42 -2.36 23.11
CA ALA A 323 5.59 -1.50 23.04
C ALA A 323 6.36 -1.40 24.36
N GLY A 324 5.63 -1.39 25.50
CA GLY A 324 6.24 -1.30 26.83
C GLY A 324 6.83 -2.61 27.35
N ALA A 325 6.75 -3.69 26.58
CA ALA A 325 7.35 -4.98 26.93
C ALA A 325 8.78 -5.08 26.35
N ASP A 326 9.74 -5.51 27.16
CA ASP A 326 11.15 -5.68 26.72
C ASP A 326 11.32 -6.82 25.73
N THR A 327 10.47 -7.83 25.81
CA THR A 327 10.44 -9.03 24.93
C THR A 327 9.05 -9.22 24.33
N PRO A 328 8.91 -9.99 23.25
CA PRO A 328 7.61 -10.37 22.72
C PRO A 328 6.72 -10.98 23.79
N ILE A 329 5.43 -10.64 23.82
CA ILE A 329 4.48 -11.04 24.88
C ILE A 329 3.33 -11.87 24.30
N THR A 330 2.63 -12.61 25.18
CA THR A 330 1.46 -13.38 24.78
C THR A 330 0.27 -12.46 24.47
N VAL A 331 -0.69 -12.98 23.68
CA VAL A 331 -1.96 -12.27 23.42
C VAL A 331 -2.69 -11.94 24.72
N SER A 332 -2.74 -12.89 25.65
CA SER A 332 -3.38 -12.72 26.95
C SER A 332 -2.74 -11.61 27.78
N ASP A 333 -1.38 -11.57 27.85
CA ASP A 333 -0.67 -10.52 28.58
C ASP A 333 -0.90 -9.14 27.95
N ALA A 334 -0.91 -9.05 26.62
CA ALA A 334 -1.17 -7.81 25.93
C ALA A 334 -2.57 -7.26 26.26
N ILE A 335 -3.59 -8.13 26.16
CA ILE A 335 -4.98 -7.76 26.48
C ILE A 335 -5.11 -7.40 27.97
N ASN A 336 -4.55 -8.19 28.89
CA ASN A 336 -4.63 -7.91 30.32
C ASN A 336 -4.01 -6.55 30.69
N ARG A 337 -2.86 -6.21 30.07
CA ARG A 337 -2.25 -4.87 30.27
C ARG A 337 -3.10 -3.77 29.65
N ALA A 338 -3.68 -4.01 28.48
CA ALA A 338 -4.52 -3.02 27.78
C ALA A 338 -5.83 -2.75 28.52
N LYS A 339 -6.46 -3.76 29.13
CA LYS A 339 -7.68 -3.64 29.97
C LYS A 339 -7.52 -2.66 31.13
N LEU A 340 -6.32 -2.44 31.63
CA LEU A 340 -6.07 -1.45 32.69
C LEU A 340 -6.38 -0.01 32.23
N LYS A 341 -6.30 0.26 30.92
CA LYS A 341 -6.56 1.58 30.33
C LYS A 341 -7.90 1.68 29.59
N ALA A 342 -8.48 0.55 29.19
CA ALA A 342 -9.73 0.47 28.44
C ALA A 342 -10.52 -0.79 28.85
N PRO A 343 -11.21 -0.78 30.01
CA PRO A 343 -11.83 -1.98 30.58
C PRO A 343 -13.11 -2.43 29.86
N ASP A 344 -13.75 -1.58 29.06
CA ASP A 344 -15.14 -1.74 28.60
C ASP A 344 -15.35 -2.70 27.43
N LEU A 345 -14.27 -3.27 26.85
CA LEU A 345 -14.37 -4.21 25.75
C LEU A 345 -14.45 -5.67 26.24
N ASP A 346 -15.33 -6.46 25.61
CA ASP A 346 -15.36 -7.90 25.79
C ASP A 346 -14.17 -8.61 25.12
N GLU A 347 -13.98 -9.88 25.41
CA GLU A 347 -12.84 -10.66 24.91
C GLU A 347 -12.83 -10.78 23.38
N THR A 348 -13.99 -10.95 22.76
CA THR A 348 -14.14 -11.04 21.31
C THR A 348 -13.72 -9.74 20.64
N SER A 349 -14.18 -8.61 21.14
CA SER A 349 -13.80 -7.28 20.64
C SER A 349 -12.30 -7.00 20.76
N TRP A 350 -11.65 -7.48 21.82
CA TRP A 350 -10.19 -7.39 21.95
C TRP A 350 -9.45 -8.21 20.90
N LEU A 351 -9.90 -9.42 20.60
CA LEU A 351 -9.30 -10.29 19.59
C LEU A 351 -9.51 -9.72 18.17
N GLU A 352 -10.69 -9.17 17.90
CA GLU A 352 -10.96 -8.48 16.63
C GLU A 352 -10.07 -7.25 16.44
N LEU A 353 -9.94 -6.43 17.48
CA LEU A 353 -9.07 -5.25 17.46
C LEU A 353 -7.60 -5.63 17.26
N LEU A 354 -7.14 -6.71 17.92
CA LEU A 354 -5.81 -7.24 17.70
C LEU A 354 -5.60 -7.69 16.26
N SER A 355 -6.59 -8.38 15.67
CA SER A 355 -6.55 -8.78 14.27
C SER A 355 -6.46 -7.58 13.32
N LEU A 356 -7.19 -6.50 13.60
CA LEU A 356 -7.10 -5.24 12.83
C LEU A 356 -5.70 -4.63 12.95
N LEU A 357 -5.14 -4.51 14.16
CA LEU A 357 -3.79 -3.97 14.38
C LEU A 357 -2.70 -4.76 13.63
N GLN A 358 -2.90 -6.08 13.47
CA GLN A 358 -2.00 -6.92 12.66
C GLN A 358 -2.17 -6.64 11.16
N ARG A 359 -3.40 -6.54 10.66
CA ARG A 359 -3.70 -6.18 9.26
C ARG A 359 -3.18 -4.78 8.90
N ASP A 360 -3.19 -3.87 9.87
CA ASP A 360 -2.68 -2.50 9.73
C ASP A 360 -1.16 -2.40 9.92
N HIS A 361 -0.49 -3.54 10.02
CA HIS A 361 0.96 -3.64 10.10
C HIS A 361 1.61 -2.96 11.31
N TYR A 362 0.88 -2.73 12.40
CA TYR A 362 1.50 -2.25 13.64
C TYR A 362 2.29 -3.35 14.33
N MET A 363 1.68 -4.52 14.43
CA MET A 363 2.26 -5.67 15.12
C MET A 363 2.14 -6.94 14.30
N LEU A 364 2.91 -7.92 14.65
CA LEU A 364 2.79 -9.28 14.11
C LEU A 364 2.76 -10.29 15.26
N ARG A 365 2.15 -11.43 14.96
CA ARG A 365 2.20 -12.62 15.79
C ARG A 365 3.22 -13.59 15.22
N GLU A 366 4.24 -13.91 15.99
CA GLU A 366 5.32 -14.76 15.55
C GLU A 366 4.82 -16.20 15.30
N ARG A 367 5.22 -16.76 14.18
CA ARG A 367 4.92 -18.17 13.86
C ARG A 367 5.67 -19.07 14.82
N GLY A 368 5.01 -20.11 15.34
CA GLY A 368 5.59 -21.07 16.28
C GLY A 368 5.45 -20.69 17.75
N THR A 369 5.82 -19.46 18.15
CA THR A 369 5.68 -18.99 19.53
C THR A 369 4.31 -18.41 19.84
N GLY A 370 3.66 -17.83 18.84
CA GLY A 370 2.39 -17.09 18.99
C GLY A 370 2.53 -15.75 19.72
N LEU A 371 3.76 -15.31 20.01
CA LEU A 371 4.02 -14.07 20.71
C LEU A 371 3.79 -12.84 19.82
N LEU A 372 3.38 -11.74 20.43
CA LEU A 372 3.16 -10.45 19.80
C LEU A 372 4.39 -9.55 19.91
N ARG A 373 4.73 -8.89 18.81
CA ARG A 373 5.70 -7.79 18.79
C ARG A 373 5.33 -6.75 17.75
N PHE A 374 5.90 -5.57 17.84
CA PHE A 374 5.81 -4.60 16.74
C PHE A 374 6.40 -5.17 15.45
N LYS A 375 5.76 -4.85 14.34
CA LYS A 375 6.21 -5.32 13.01
C LYS A 375 7.54 -4.71 12.60
N PHE A 376 7.75 -3.42 12.91
CA PHE A 376 8.90 -2.65 12.50
C PHE A 376 9.64 -2.01 13.68
N SER A 377 10.95 -2.24 13.77
CA SER A 377 11.81 -1.68 14.83
C SER A 377 11.80 -0.14 14.88
N PRO A 378 11.85 0.61 13.76
CA PRO A 378 11.77 2.06 13.81
C PRO A 378 10.46 2.56 14.42
N VAL A 379 9.34 1.89 14.10
CA VAL A 379 8.02 2.24 14.66
C VAL A 379 7.97 1.97 16.16
N LEU A 380 8.50 0.82 16.61
CA LEU A 380 8.58 0.49 18.04
C LEU A 380 9.40 1.53 18.81
N LYS A 381 10.62 1.85 18.32
CA LYS A 381 11.51 2.83 18.97
C LYS A 381 10.84 4.19 19.07
N TRP A 382 10.27 4.68 17.96
CA TRP A 382 9.53 5.93 17.93
C TRP A 382 8.31 5.92 18.86
N TRP A 383 7.54 4.82 18.87
CA TRP A 383 6.36 4.67 19.73
C TRP A 383 6.73 4.76 21.20
N ARG A 384 7.81 4.05 21.63
CA ARG A 384 8.34 4.11 22.99
C ARG A 384 8.73 5.53 23.38
N TRP A 385 9.50 6.21 22.53
CA TRP A 385 9.92 7.58 22.75
C TRP A 385 8.72 8.52 22.88
N HIS A 386 7.86 8.53 21.86
CA HIS A 386 6.71 9.45 21.78
C HIS A 386 5.66 9.22 22.88
N ARG A 387 5.52 8.00 23.37
CA ARG A 387 4.54 7.60 24.39
C ARG A 387 5.11 7.50 25.80
N ASN A 388 6.38 7.83 26.00
CA ASN A 388 7.10 7.69 27.27
C ASN A 388 6.99 6.28 27.89
N LEU A 389 7.17 5.23 27.08
CA LEU A 389 7.03 3.84 27.48
C LEU A 389 8.38 3.19 27.82
N GLY A 390 9.15 3.80 28.73
CA GLY A 390 10.46 3.32 29.15
C GLY A 390 11.60 3.80 28.26
N ALA A 391 12.81 3.84 28.79
CA ALA A 391 13.99 4.25 28.04
C ALA A 391 14.21 3.29 26.88
N ALA A 392 14.23 3.80 25.66
CA ALA A 392 14.88 3.15 24.54
C ALA A 392 16.39 3.11 24.87
N ARG A 393 16.85 2.12 25.63
CA ARG A 393 18.27 1.81 25.82
C ARG A 393 18.73 0.83 24.77
#